data_0a346bb07d3cfafaf31b73a97e3ec411
#
_entry.id   0a346bb07d3cfafaf31b73a97e3ec411
#
_cell.length_a   1.000
_cell.length_b   1.000
_cell.length_c   1.000
_cell.angle_alpha   90.00
_cell.angle_beta   90.00
_cell.angle_gamma   90.00
#
_symmetry.space_group_name_H-M   'P 1'
#
loop_
_entity.id
_entity.type
_entity.pdbx_description
1 polymer ?
#
loop_
_entity_poly.entity_id
_entity_poly.type
_entity_poly.pdbx_seq_one_letter_code
_entity_poly.pdbx_strand_id
1 'polypeptide(L)'
;MTVNTVESTAPVDPETSIWPIPEVAFAHPPNPRDYAVLELDLGVVRTWLVEFLFHEIRRRRGFERVVVGLSGGVDSSLTAALCAEALGPEAVSGFLLPYRTSSDASREHALHLAEILGIETRTIEITAAVDGYLDSFEPAASEHRRGNVAARQRMIVLFDQAFKLGALPVGTGNKSERLLGYYTWHADDSPPI
;
A
#
# COMPACT_ATOMS: atom_id res chain seq x y z
N MET A 1 -8.57 38.45 -19.72
CA MET A 1 -8.97 37.03 -19.48
C MET A 1 -9.38 36.94 -18.02
N THR A 2 -10.67 36.86 -17.78
CA THR A 2 -11.27 36.85 -16.45
C THR A 2 -11.20 35.43 -15.92
N VAL A 3 -10.46 35.23 -14.84
CA VAL A 3 -10.39 33.96 -14.12
C VAL A 3 -11.69 33.79 -13.34
N ASN A 4 -12.51 32.82 -13.72
CA ASN A 4 -13.68 32.43 -12.95
C ASN A 4 -13.22 31.87 -11.61
N THR A 5 -13.53 32.56 -10.51
CA THR A 5 -13.46 32.06 -9.15
C THR A 5 -14.46 30.92 -9.02
N VAL A 6 -13.95 29.72 -8.76
CA VAL A 6 -14.79 28.58 -8.37
C VAL A 6 -15.34 28.91 -6.98
N GLU A 7 -16.64 29.10 -6.91
CA GLU A 7 -17.36 29.27 -5.64
C GLU A 7 -17.10 28.03 -4.74
N SER A 8 -16.79 28.32 -3.48
CA SER A 8 -16.69 27.36 -2.39
C SER A 8 -18.00 26.55 -2.32
N THR A 9 -17.94 25.28 -2.66
CA THR A 9 -19.05 24.36 -2.42
C THR A 9 -19.25 24.24 -0.91
N ALA A 10 -20.43 24.61 -0.45
CA ALA A 10 -20.87 24.36 0.93
C ALA A 10 -20.66 22.89 1.30
N PRO A 11 -20.43 22.57 2.59
CA PRO A 11 -20.31 21.17 3.00
C PRO A 11 -21.57 20.42 2.57
N VAL A 12 -21.36 19.27 1.90
CA VAL A 12 -22.46 18.42 1.45
C VAL A 12 -23.17 17.91 2.70
N ASP A 13 -24.43 18.28 2.85
CA ASP A 13 -25.30 17.79 3.90
C ASP A 13 -25.46 16.28 3.72
N PRO A 14 -25.12 15.45 4.72
CA PRO A 14 -25.26 14.01 4.60
C PRO A 14 -26.71 13.55 4.36
N GLU A 15 -27.71 14.39 4.64
CA GLU A 15 -29.12 14.08 4.36
C GLU A 15 -29.51 14.35 2.89
N THR A 16 -28.69 15.06 2.11
CA THR A 16 -28.93 15.36 0.69
C THR A 16 -28.03 14.60 -0.27
N SER A 17 -27.33 13.58 0.22
CA SER A 17 -26.52 12.68 -0.61
C SER A 17 -27.38 12.08 -1.73
N ILE A 18 -27.05 12.33 -3.00
CA ILE A 18 -27.70 11.77 -4.19
C ILE A 18 -27.49 10.25 -4.32
N TRP A 19 -26.67 9.68 -3.46
CA TRP A 19 -26.54 8.24 -3.25
C TRP A 19 -27.05 7.94 -1.85
N PRO A 20 -28.34 7.54 -1.69
CA PRO A 20 -28.76 6.95 -0.44
C PRO A 20 -27.88 5.71 -0.25
N ILE A 21 -26.95 5.79 0.71
CA ILE A 21 -26.34 4.57 1.25
C ILE A 21 -27.55 3.82 1.80
N PRO A 22 -27.98 2.68 1.21
CA PRO A 22 -29.06 1.93 1.80
C PRO A 22 -28.61 1.67 3.23
N GLU A 23 -29.43 2.11 4.20
CA GLU A 23 -29.30 1.68 5.56
C GLU A 23 -29.40 0.15 5.49
N VAL A 24 -28.23 -0.52 5.44
CA VAL A 24 -28.18 -1.98 5.58
C VAL A 24 -28.52 -2.20 7.05
N ALA A 25 -29.78 -2.10 7.35
CA ALA A 25 -30.33 -2.58 8.59
C ALA A 25 -30.05 -4.08 8.57
N PHE A 26 -28.95 -4.48 9.21
CA PHE A 26 -28.79 -5.85 9.65
C PHE A 26 -29.94 -6.09 10.64
N ALA A 27 -31.05 -6.60 10.15
CA ALA A 27 -32.25 -6.88 10.94
C ALA A 27 -31.93 -7.81 12.14
N HIS A 28 -30.77 -8.49 12.07
CA HIS A 28 -30.19 -9.30 13.13
C HIS A 28 -28.67 -9.20 13.08
N PRO A 29 -27.94 -9.23 14.21
CA PRO A 29 -26.51 -9.43 14.18
C PRO A 29 -26.24 -10.71 13.37
N PRO A 30 -25.27 -10.68 12.43
CA PRO A 30 -24.97 -11.83 11.59
C PRO A 30 -24.66 -13.04 12.48
N ASN A 31 -25.28 -14.17 12.15
CA ASN A 31 -25.04 -15.43 12.86
C ASN A 31 -23.55 -15.80 12.67
N PRO A 32 -22.81 -16.17 13.73
CA PRO A 32 -21.43 -16.65 13.57
C PRO A 32 -21.25 -17.74 12.49
N ARG A 33 -22.27 -18.52 12.20
CA ARG A 33 -22.25 -19.52 11.11
C ARG A 33 -22.23 -18.89 9.71
N ASP A 34 -22.68 -17.64 9.57
CA ASP A 34 -22.68 -16.94 8.27
C ASP A 34 -21.26 -16.55 7.85
N TYR A 35 -20.31 -16.54 8.79
CA TYR A 35 -18.89 -16.30 8.53
C TYR A 35 -18.10 -17.56 8.19
N ALA A 36 -18.68 -18.75 8.37
CA ALA A 36 -18.01 -20.01 8.06
C ALA A 36 -17.55 -20.10 6.59
N VAL A 37 -18.30 -19.42 5.69
CA VAL A 37 -17.95 -19.31 4.27
C VAL A 37 -16.69 -18.44 4.02
N LEU A 38 -16.24 -17.69 5.01
CA LEU A 38 -15.03 -16.86 4.95
C LEU A 38 -13.82 -17.56 5.62
N GLU A 39 -14.05 -18.72 6.24
CA GLU A 39 -12.97 -19.53 6.79
C GLU A 39 -12.13 -20.12 5.66
N LEU A 40 -10.83 -19.90 5.76
CA LEU A 40 -9.85 -20.36 4.78
C LEU A 40 -8.96 -21.43 5.41
N ASP A 41 -8.62 -22.46 4.65
CA ASP A 41 -7.48 -23.31 4.97
C ASP A 41 -6.20 -22.49 4.68
N LEU A 42 -5.63 -21.95 5.76
CA LEU A 42 -4.45 -21.07 5.65
C LEU A 42 -3.23 -21.79 5.07
N GLY A 43 -3.12 -23.10 5.26
CA GLY A 43 -2.03 -23.90 4.67
C GLY A 43 -2.14 -23.96 3.15
N VAL A 44 -3.35 -24.23 2.65
CA VAL A 44 -3.64 -24.26 1.21
C VAL A 44 -3.48 -22.88 0.60
N VAL A 45 -4.03 -21.84 1.23
CA VAL A 45 -3.93 -20.45 0.74
C VAL A 45 -2.48 -19.98 0.67
N ARG A 46 -1.68 -20.24 1.72
CA ARG A 46 -0.25 -19.91 1.74
C ARG A 46 0.49 -20.59 0.59
N THR A 47 0.31 -21.89 0.44
CA THR A 47 0.95 -22.66 -0.65
C THR A 47 0.59 -22.07 -2.00
N TRP A 48 -0.69 -21.80 -2.23
CA TRP A 48 -1.16 -21.22 -3.47
C TRP A 48 -0.58 -19.82 -3.75
N LEU A 49 -0.50 -18.95 -2.74
CA LEU A 49 0.05 -17.61 -2.88
C LEU A 49 1.56 -17.64 -3.17
N VAL A 50 2.31 -18.52 -2.52
CA VAL A 50 3.75 -18.71 -2.75
C VAL A 50 4.01 -19.18 -4.19
N GLU A 51 3.28 -20.19 -4.65
CA GLU A 51 3.35 -20.68 -6.03
C GLU A 51 2.92 -19.60 -7.04
N PHE A 52 1.86 -18.87 -6.76
CA PHE A 52 1.40 -17.76 -7.59
C PHE A 52 2.49 -16.70 -7.75
N LEU A 53 3.10 -16.24 -6.65
CA LEU A 53 4.18 -15.25 -6.68
C LEU A 53 5.39 -15.76 -7.48
N PHE A 54 5.81 -16.99 -7.24
CA PHE A 54 6.91 -17.60 -7.99
C PHE A 54 6.63 -17.60 -9.50
N HIS A 55 5.44 -18.06 -9.89
CA HIS A 55 5.06 -18.14 -11.30
C HIS A 55 4.91 -16.76 -11.96
N GLU A 56 4.25 -15.81 -11.28
CA GLU A 56 4.04 -14.48 -11.83
C GLU A 56 5.33 -13.69 -11.97
N ILE A 57 6.24 -13.81 -10.99
CA ILE A 57 7.47 -13.04 -10.98
C ILE A 57 8.51 -13.68 -11.90
N ARG A 58 8.86 -14.95 -11.65
CA ARG A 58 9.96 -15.60 -12.39
C ARG A 58 9.55 -16.09 -13.77
N ARG A 59 8.42 -16.79 -13.89
CA ARG A 59 8.06 -17.45 -15.16
C ARG A 59 7.35 -16.54 -16.12
N ARG A 60 6.41 -15.73 -15.64
CA ARG A 60 5.61 -14.89 -16.52
C ARG A 60 6.29 -13.57 -16.86
N ARG A 61 6.94 -12.93 -15.89
CA ARG A 61 7.56 -11.61 -16.05
C ARG A 61 9.08 -11.65 -16.19
N GLY A 62 9.73 -12.77 -15.87
CA GLY A 62 11.18 -12.96 -16.04
C GLY A 62 12.04 -12.18 -15.05
N PHE A 63 11.51 -11.82 -13.87
CA PHE A 63 12.28 -11.15 -12.83
C PHE A 63 12.80 -12.17 -11.80
N GLU A 64 14.03 -11.96 -11.37
CA GLU A 64 14.66 -12.79 -10.33
C GLU A 64 14.54 -12.13 -8.95
N ARG A 65 14.25 -10.83 -8.89
CA ARG A 65 14.24 -10.03 -7.67
C ARG A 65 12.98 -9.19 -7.59
N VAL A 66 12.62 -8.82 -6.35
CA VAL A 66 11.48 -7.94 -6.07
C VAL A 66 11.87 -6.83 -5.11
N VAL A 67 11.14 -5.71 -5.18
CA VAL A 67 11.17 -4.65 -4.17
C VAL A 67 9.81 -4.54 -3.51
N VAL A 68 9.79 -4.39 -2.19
CA VAL A 68 8.57 -4.24 -1.39
C VAL A 68 8.71 -3.03 -0.47
N GLY A 69 7.69 -2.17 -0.44
CA GLY A 69 7.60 -1.08 0.52
C GLY A 69 7.20 -1.62 1.89
N LEU A 70 8.04 -1.42 2.91
CA LEU A 70 7.78 -1.87 4.28
C LEU A 70 7.25 -0.70 5.12
N SER A 71 5.96 -0.75 5.45
CA SER A 71 5.29 0.26 6.28
C SER A 71 5.31 -0.08 7.78
N GLY A 72 5.64 -1.31 8.14
CA GLY A 72 5.46 -1.86 9.49
C GLY A 72 4.03 -2.35 9.78
N GLY A 73 3.12 -2.23 8.80
CA GLY A 73 1.76 -2.77 8.87
C GLY A 73 1.69 -4.23 8.40
N VAL A 74 0.57 -4.89 8.70
CA VAL A 74 0.37 -6.33 8.44
C VAL A 74 0.44 -6.68 6.96
N ASP A 75 -0.12 -5.85 6.07
CA ASP A 75 -0.18 -6.16 4.64
C ASP A 75 1.22 -6.17 4.00
N SER A 76 2.03 -5.14 4.28
CA SER A 76 3.41 -5.09 3.80
C SER A 76 4.28 -6.22 4.38
N SER A 77 4.02 -6.58 5.64
CA SER A 77 4.69 -7.67 6.33
C SER A 77 4.38 -9.02 5.71
N LEU A 78 3.11 -9.29 5.46
CA LEU A 78 2.65 -10.52 4.82
C LEU A 78 3.19 -10.64 3.39
N THR A 79 3.11 -9.55 2.62
CA THR A 79 3.63 -9.52 1.24
C THR A 79 5.13 -9.83 1.22
N ALA A 80 5.93 -9.19 2.09
CA ALA A 80 7.37 -9.46 2.17
C ALA A 80 7.67 -10.91 2.57
N ALA A 81 6.94 -11.47 3.54
CA ALA A 81 7.11 -12.84 3.97
C ALA A 81 6.80 -13.85 2.86
N LEU A 82 5.69 -13.66 2.14
CA LEU A 82 5.32 -14.52 1.00
C LEU A 82 6.34 -14.42 -0.15
N CYS A 83 6.84 -13.22 -0.43
CA CYS A 83 7.90 -13.03 -1.43
C CYS A 83 9.21 -13.72 -1.02
N ALA A 84 9.62 -13.61 0.25
CA ALA A 84 10.82 -14.27 0.76
C ALA A 84 10.69 -15.80 0.72
N GLU A 85 9.51 -16.33 1.00
CA GLU A 85 9.24 -17.77 0.89
C GLU A 85 9.25 -18.24 -0.58
N ALA A 86 8.67 -17.46 -1.49
CA ALA A 86 8.55 -17.82 -2.89
C ALA A 86 9.88 -17.74 -3.66
N LEU A 87 10.73 -16.76 -3.35
CA LEU A 87 11.90 -16.41 -4.16
C LEU A 87 13.25 -16.65 -3.47
N GLY A 88 13.23 -16.78 -2.14
CA GLY A 88 14.40 -16.68 -1.27
C GLY A 88 14.59 -15.25 -0.73
N PRO A 89 15.04 -15.10 0.53
CA PRO A 89 15.20 -13.80 1.16
C PRO A 89 16.17 -12.86 0.42
N GLU A 90 17.21 -13.41 -0.21
CA GLU A 90 18.19 -12.68 -1.00
C GLU A 90 17.63 -12.04 -2.27
N ALA A 91 16.46 -12.51 -2.71
CA ALA A 91 15.76 -11.97 -3.87
C ALA A 91 14.81 -10.80 -3.49
N VAL A 92 14.61 -10.52 -2.22
CA VAL A 92 13.67 -9.51 -1.72
C VAL A 92 14.42 -8.32 -1.13
N SER A 93 14.15 -7.12 -1.63
CA SER A 93 14.67 -5.88 -1.07
C SER A 93 13.54 -5.06 -0.46
N GLY A 94 13.59 -4.84 0.85
CA GLY A 94 12.62 -4.06 1.60
C GLY A 94 12.98 -2.57 1.64
N PHE A 95 12.04 -1.70 1.33
CA PHE A 95 12.23 -0.25 1.37
C PHE A 95 11.37 0.39 2.44
N LEU A 96 12.02 1.04 3.41
CA LEU A 96 11.36 1.91 4.38
C LEU A 96 11.38 3.34 3.81
N LEU A 97 10.20 3.92 3.62
CA LEU A 97 10.03 5.22 2.98
C LEU A 97 9.32 6.21 3.93
N PRO A 98 9.98 6.57 5.06
CA PRO A 98 9.36 7.42 6.05
C PRO A 98 9.16 8.84 5.52
N TYR A 99 8.07 9.44 5.95
CA TYR A 99 7.81 10.87 5.90
C TYR A 99 7.94 11.43 7.33
N ARG A 100 8.21 12.70 7.52
CA ARG A 100 8.46 13.33 8.85
C ARG A 100 7.43 13.02 9.94
N THR A 101 6.19 12.67 9.57
CA THR A 101 5.14 12.28 10.51
C THR A 101 4.99 10.77 10.69
N SER A 102 5.88 9.98 10.07
CA SER A 102 5.85 8.53 10.24
C SER A 102 6.26 8.13 11.65
N SER A 103 5.59 7.13 12.20
CA SER A 103 5.82 6.63 13.56
C SER A 103 7.14 5.85 13.66
N ASP A 104 7.91 6.07 14.72
CA ASP A 104 9.12 5.28 15.02
C ASP A 104 8.77 3.81 15.25
N ALA A 105 7.65 3.50 15.90
CA ALA A 105 7.19 2.15 16.11
C ALA A 105 6.95 1.40 14.79
N SER A 106 6.38 2.07 13.78
CA SER A 106 6.21 1.46 12.45
C SER A 106 7.55 1.11 11.81
N ARG A 107 8.54 1.97 11.97
CA ARG A 107 9.89 1.73 11.48
C ARG A 107 10.55 0.55 12.20
N GLU A 108 10.44 0.49 13.52
CA GLU A 108 10.98 -0.61 14.34
C GLU A 108 10.34 -1.96 13.95
N HIS A 109 9.03 -1.99 13.77
CA HIS A 109 8.32 -3.20 13.33
C HIS A 109 8.79 -3.65 11.94
N ALA A 110 8.98 -2.72 11.00
CA ALA A 110 9.45 -3.05 9.65
C ALA A 110 10.89 -3.62 9.67
N LEU A 111 11.78 -3.03 10.47
CA LEU A 111 13.16 -3.52 10.61
C LEU A 111 13.22 -4.88 11.31
N HIS A 112 12.44 -5.07 12.37
CA HIS A 112 12.38 -6.34 13.09
C HIS A 112 11.85 -7.47 12.19
N LEU A 113 10.80 -7.20 11.40
CA LEU A 113 10.32 -8.16 10.41
C LEU A 113 11.41 -8.53 9.40
N ALA A 114 12.10 -7.52 8.86
CA ALA A 114 13.14 -7.75 7.87
C ALA A 114 14.29 -8.61 8.43
N GLU A 115 14.65 -8.40 9.69
CA GLU A 115 15.63 -9.25 10.41
C GLU A 115 15.14 -10.71 10.51
N ILE A 116 13.89 -10.92 10.92
CA ILE A 116 13.29 -12.25 11.01
C ILE A 116 13.29 -12.95 9.65
N LEU A 117 12.96 -12.23 8.58
CA LEU A 117 12.90 -12.78 7.22
C LEU A 117 14.28 -12.93 6.57
N GLY A 118 15.31 -12.30 7.11
CA GLY A 118 16.66 -12.28 6.51
C GLY A 118 16.73 -11.49 5.21
N ILE A 119 15.86 -10.50 4.99
CA ILE A 119 15.83 -9.66 3.79
C ILE A 119 16.66 -8.39 3.97
N GLU A 120 17.30 -7.93 2.88
CA GLU A 120 17.99 -6.65 2.87
C GLU A 120 17.01 -5.49 2.94
N THR A 121 17.35 -4.46 3.73
CA THR A 121 16.51 -3.25 3.82
C THR A 121 17.28 -1.98 3.51
N ARG A 122 16.56 -1.00 2.99
CA ARG A 122 17.06 0.35 2.77
C ARG A 122 16.03 1.39 3.20
N THR A 123 16.48 2.37 3.97
CA THR A 123 15.64 3.53 4.34
C THR A 123 15.94 4.70 3.40
N ILE A 124 14.89 5.25 2.78
CA ILE A 124 14.96 6.46 1.95
C ILE A 124 13.86 7.40 2.43
N GLU A 125 14.25 8.48 3.07
CA GLU A 125 13.32 9.48 3.57
C GLU A 125 12.73 10.30 2.42
N ILE A 126 11.40 10.46 2.40
CA ILE A 126 10.68 11.15 1.33
C ILE A 126 10.28 12.58 1.68
N THR A 127 10.59 13.06 2.89
CA THR A 127 10.16 14.37 3.42
C THR A 127 10.55 15.52 2.49
N ALA A 128 11.82 15.58 2.06
CA ALA A 128 12.30 16.65 1.22
C ALA A 128 11.57 16.74 -0.14
N ALA A 129 11.22 15.60 -0.73
CA ALA A 129 10.51 15.58 -2.00
C ALA A 129 9.03 16.00 -1.86
N VAL A 130 8.38 15.58 -0.79
CA VAL A 130 6.97 15.94 -0.50
C VAL A 130 6.87 17.41 -0.12
N ASP A 131 7.68 17.87 0.82
CA ASP A 131 7.65 19.22 1.34
C ASP A 131 8.19 20.23 0.31
N GLY A 132 9.17 19.84 -0.50
CA GLY A 132 9.67 20.66 -1.59
C GLY A 132 8.59 21.12 -2.56
N TYR A 133 7.61 20.27 -2.83
CA TYR A 133 6.43 20.65 -3.61
C TYR A 133 5.39 21.41 -2.77
N LEU A 134 4.95 20.80 -1.66
CA LEU A 134 3.79 21.32 -0.94
C LEU A 134 4.07 22.63 -0.21
N ASP A 135 5.21 22.74 0.46
CA ASP A 135 5.54 23.94 1.23
C ASP A 135 5.87 25.13 0.32
N SER A 136 6.36 24.86 -0.92
CA SER A 136 6.67 25.90 -1.89
C SER A 136 5.45 26.43 -2.66
N PHE A 137 4.49 25.55 -2.99
CA PHE A 137 3.38 25.88 -3.90
C PHE A 137 2.01 25.74 -3.26
N GLU A 138 1.85 24.93 -2.22
CA GLU A 138 0.60 24.58 -1.59
C GLU A 138 0.71 24.54 -0.05
N PRO A 139 1.20 25.61 0.61
CA PRO A 139 1.48 25.58 2.07
C PRO A 139 0.23 25.31 2.92
N ALA A 140 -0.97 25.58 2.40
CA ALA A 140 -2.25 25.32 3.04
C ALA A 140 -2.83 23.92 2.73
N ALA A 141 -2.05 23.02 2.10
CA ALA A 141 -2.52 21.69 1.78
C ALA A 141 -2.95 20.92 3.04
N SER A 142 -4.16 20.34 2.99
CA SER A 142 -4.67 19.50 4.09
C SER A 142 -3.79 18.25 4.28
N GLU A 143 -3.87 17.66 5.47
CA GLU A 143 -3.15 16.40 5.78
C GLU A 143 -3.50 15.28 4.79
N HIS A 144 -4.76 15.19 4.36
CA HIS A 144 -5.18 14.24 3.34
C HIS A 144 -4.49 14.45 2.00
N ARG A 145 -4.39 15.70 1.52
CA ARG A 145 -3.63 16.01 0.29
C ARG A 145 -2.15 15.68 0.45
N ARG A 146 -1.57 15.99 1.60
CA ARG A 146 -0.17 15.68 1.93
C ARG A 146 0.08 14.18 1.96
N GLY A 147 -0.83 13.41 2.56
CA GLY A 147 -0.81 11.95 2.54
C GLY A 147 -0.81 11.36 1.12
N ASN A 148 -1.67 11.87 0.25
CA ASN A 148 -1.74 11.46 -1.16
C ASN A 148 -0.46 11.77 -1.95
N VAL A 149 0.18 12.91 -1.70
CA VAL A 149 1.48 13.24 -2.31
C VAL A 149 2.58 12.31 -1.78
N ALA A 150 2.59 12.05 -0.47
CA ALA A 150 3.55 11.13 0.14
C ALA A 150 3.40 9.69 -0.39
N ALA A 151 2.18 9.20 -0.58
CA ALA A 151 1.93 7.88 -1.17
C ALA A 151 2.50 7.78 -2.59
N ARG A 152 2.26 8.80 -3.44
CA ARG A 152 2.81 8.83 -4.80
C ARG A 152 4.34 8.98 -4.81
N GLN A 153 4.90 9.73 -3.87
CA GLN A 153 6.36 9.84 -3.75
C GLN A 153 7.00 8.52 -3.36
N ARG A 154 6.36 7.72 -2.48
CA ARG A 154 6.81 6.36 -2.19
C ARG A 154 6.84 5.50 -3.45
N MET A 155 5.82 5.59 -4.28
CA MET A 155 5.75 4.83 -5.52
C MET A 155 6.85 5.23 -6.52
N ILE A 156 7.14 6.53 -6.65
CA ILE A 156 8.26 7.02 -7.45
C ILE A 156 9.57 6.36 -7.02
N VAL A 157 9.84 6.35 -5.70
CA VAL A 157 11.07 5.74 -5.16
C VAL A 157 11.10 4.23 -5.41
N LEU A 158 9.99 3.52 -5.17
CA LEU A 158 9.94 2.07 -5.36
C LEU A 158 10.18 1.67 -6.82
N PHE A 159 9.57 2.35 -7.78
CA PHE A 159 9.79 2.07 -9.20
C PHE A 159 11.21 2.42 -9.66
N ASP A 160 11.77 3.54 -9.19
CA ASP A 160 13.17 3.91 -9.48
C ASP A 160 14.15 2.84 -8.94
N GLN A 161 13.98 2.45 -7.67
CA GLN A 161 14.85 1.45 -7.07
C GLN A 161 14.64 0.04 -7.68
N ALA A 162 13.41 -0.29 -8.06
CA ALA A 162 13.12 -1.51 -8.79
C ALA A 162 13.88 -1.56 -10.13
N PHE A 163 13.83 -0.48 -10.90
CA PHE A 163 14.59 -0.37 -12.15
C PHE A 163 16.09 -0.50 -11.92
N LYS A 164 16.63 0.21 -10.92
CA LYS A 164 18.05 0.17 -10.55
C LYS A 164 18.53 -1.24 -10.19
N LEU A 165 17.67 -2.04 -9.52
CA LEU A 165 18.00 -3.39 -9.05
C LEU A 165 17.66 -4.49 -10.07
N GLY A 166 17.06 -4.15 -11.20
CA GLY A 166 16.51 -5.13 -12.12
C GLY A 166 15.42 -5.99 -11.46
N ALA A 167 14.62 -5.39 -10.58
CA ALA A 167 13.61 -6.05 -9.76
C ALA A 167 12.19 -5.62 -10.13
N LEU A 168 11.20 -6.40 -9.72
CA LEU A 168 9.79 -6.08 -9.91
C LEU A 168 9.22 -5.45 -8.63
N PRO A 169 8.52 -4.31 -8.69
CA PRO A 169 7.82 -3.78 -7.53
C PRO A 169 6.58 -4.63 -7.23
N VAL A 170 6.39 -5.01 -5.95
CA VAL A 170 5.25 -5.79 -5.48
C VAL A 170 4.38 -4.91 -4.59
N GLY A 171 3.07 -4.90 -4.88
CA GLY A 171 2.07 -4.15 -4.15
C GLY A 171 1.68 -4.82 -2.83
N THR A 172 1.18 -4.00 -1.91
CA THR A 172 0.76 -4.44 -0.58
C THR A 172 -0.72 -4.15 -0.32
N GLY A 173 -1.46 -3.70 -1.35
CA GLY A 173 -2.88 -3.40 -1.28
C GLY A 173 -3.72 -4.67 -1.09
N ASN A 174 -4.75 -4.58 -0.24
CA ASN A 174 -5.64 -5.70 0.03
C ASN A 174 -7.01 -5.56 -0.66
N LYS A 175 -7.76 -6.67 -0.67
CA LYS A 175 -9.08 -6.72 -1.32
C LYS A 175 -10.10 -5.77 -0.67
N SER A 176 -10.05 -5.60 0.66
CA SER A 176 -10.97 -4.71 1.38
C SER A 176 -10.74 -3.25 0.99
N GLU A 177 -9.49 -2.82 0.90
CA GLU A 177 -9.13 -1.49 0.42
C GLU A 177 -9.64 -1.24 -1.01
N ARG A 178 -9.49 -2.22 -1.90
CA ARG A 178 -10.01 -2.12 -3.27
C ARG A 178 -11.54 -2.03 -3.32
N LEU A 179 -12.24 -2.82 -2.52
CA LEU A 179 -13.70 -2.83 -2.49
C LEU A 179 -14.27 -1.54 -1.89
N LEU A 180 -13.57 -0.95 -0.93
CA LEU A 180 -13.97 0.30 -0.27
C LEU A 180 -13.45 1.55 -0.98
N GLY A 181 -12.58 1.42 -1.98
CA GLY A 181 -11.92 2.55 -2.62
C GLY A 181 -10.90 3.25 -1.70
N TYR A 182 -10.39 2.55 -0.70
CA TYR A 182 -9.47 3.08 0.31
C TYR A 182 -8.01 2.91 -0.12
N TYR A 183 -7.62 3.61 -1.17
CA TYR A 183 -6.25 3.65 -1.68
C TYR A 183 -5.99 4.96 -2.46
N THR A 184 -4.73 5.30 -2.64
CA THR A 184 -4.33 6.47 -3.43
C THR A 184 -4.03 6.04 -4.87
N TRP A 185 -4.80 6.58 -5.82
CA TRP A 185 -4.59 6.36 -7.26
C TRP A 185 -3.18 6.75 -7.69
N HIS A 186 -2.59 5.95 -8.56
CA HIS A 186 -1.21 6.08 -9.05
C HIS A 186 -0.16 5.99 -7.93
N ALA A 187 -0.50 5.32 -6.84
CA ALA A 187 0.39 4.97 -5.75
C ALA A 187 0.19 3.50 -5.37
N ASP A 188 -0.69 3.23 -4.39
CA ASP A 188 -0.91 1.90 -3.83
C ASP A 188 -1.45 0.89 -4.85
N ASP A 189 -2.11 1.37 -5.91
CA ASP A 189 -2.67 0.59 -7.02
C ASP A 189 -1.72 0.39 -8.21
N SER A 190 -0.51 0.96 -8.16
CA SER A 190 0.40 1.00 -9.32
C SER A 190 1.28 -0.24 -9.49
N PRO A 191 1.70 -0.98 -8.45
CA PRO A 191 2.54 -2.16 -8.63
C PRO A 191 1.85 -3.21 -9.51
N PRO A 192 2.62 -3.87 -10.41
CA PRO A 192 2.06 -4.80 -11.41
C PRO A 192 1.63 -6.17 -10.82
N ILE A 193 1.96 -6.41 -9.56
CA ILE A 193 1.58 -7.62 -8.82
C ILE A 193 1.38 -7.27 -7.35
#